data_a20feb7b60f2923f697d59e15b075b36
#
_entry.id   a20feb7b60f2923f697d59e15b075b36
#
_cell.length_a   1.000
_cell.length_b   1.000
_cell.length_c   1.000
_cell.angle_alpha   90.00
_cell.angle_beta   90.00
_cell.angle_gamma   90.00
#
_symmetry.space_group_name_H-M   'P 1'
#
loop_
_entity.id
_entity.type
_entity.pdbx_description
1 polymer ?
#
loop_
_entity_poly.entity_id
_entity_poly.type
_entity_poly.pdbx_seq_one_letter_code
_entity_poly.pdbx_strand_id
1 'polypeptide(L)'
;MKLNHVALVARSQENADRFYEGILKLTRIKASMLTRDLAMKIFGLEVECPLILYGNEGFAIEVFVTERIPPNSSPVAHICLQVEDREAFIAACRSAGLPVNLIPRGEWKLCFIQDFDGNLFEIK
;
A
#
# COMPACT_ATOMS: atom_id res chain seq x y z
N MET A 1 13.44 5.62 18.86
CA MET A 1 13.27 5.00 17.54
C MET A 1 11.88 5.35 17.03
N LYS A 2 11.71 5.67 15.73
CA LYS A 2 10.42 6.03 15.11
C LYS A 2 10.37 5.35 13.74
N LEU A 3 9.25 4.71 13.40
CA LEU A 3 9.01 4.25 12.03
C LEU A 3 8.80 5.49 11.14
N ASN A 4 9.57 5.62 10.08
CA ASN A 4 9.46 6.74 9.14
C ASN A 4 8.47 6.40 8.02
N HIS A 5 8.72 5.31 7.30
CA HIS A 5 7.84 4.81 6.27
C HIS A 5 7.98 3.29 6.10
N VAL A 6 7.06 2.70 5.39
CA VAL A 6 7.14 1.35 4.81
C VAL A 6 7.13 1.48 3.29
N ALA A 7 7.75 0.52 2.61
CA ALA A 7 7.83 0.53 1.15
C ALA A 7 6.97 -0.56 0.53
N LEU A 8 6.23 -0.23 -0.51
CA LEU A 8 5.39 -1.12 -1.30
C LEU A 8 5.63 -0.92 -2.79
N VAL A 9 5.09 -1.82 -3.60
CA VAL A 9 5.16 -1.76 -5.06
C VAL A 9 3.75 -1.62 -5.63
N ALA A 10 3.58 -0.72 -6.59
CA ALA A 10 2.40 -0.62 -7.43
C ALA A 10 2.79 -0.77 -8.91
N ARG A 11 1.95 -1.42 -9.71
CA ARG A 11 2.21 -1.59 -11.14
C ARG A 11 2.03 -0.30 -11.94
N SER A 12 1.16 0.59 -11.47
CA SER A 12 0.92 1.88 -12.10
C SER A 12 0.70 2.99 -11.08
N GLN A 13 0.99 4.21 -11.47
CA GLN A 13 0.69 5.39 -10.65
C GLN A 13 -0.82 5.55 -10.45
N GLU A 14 -1.63 5.25 -11.46
CA GLU A 14 -3.09 5.31 -11.35
C GLU A 14 -3.60 4.39 -10.22
N ASN A 15 -3.12 3.15 -10.14
CA ASN A 15 -3.47 2.24 -9.06
C ASN A 15 -3.06 2.78 -7.69
N ALA A 16 -1.83 3.31 -7.60
CA ALA A 16 -1.32 3.91 -6.37
C ALA A 16 -2.17 5.11 -5.94
N ASP A 17 -2.43 6.05 -6.82
CA ASP A 17 -3.22 7.25 -6.52
C ASP A 17 -4.67 6.88 -6.12
N ARG A 18 -5.31 5.97 -6.84
CA ARG A 18 -6.66 5.50 -6.51
C ARG A 18 -6.75 4.87 -5.13
N PHE A 19 -5.74 4.13 -4.72
CA PHE A 19 -5.74 3.47 -3.41
C PHE A 19 -5.25 4.41 -2.31
N TYR A 20 -4.04 4.93 -2.41
CA TYR A 20 -3.41 5.70 -1.32
C TYR A 20 -4.07 7.07 -1.11
N GLU A 21 -4.36 7.82 -2.17
CA GLU A 21 -5.10 9.08 -2.06
C GLU A 21 -6.62 8.85 -2.01
N GLY A 22 -7.15 7.98 -2.87
CA GLY A 22 -8.59 7.78 -3.02
C GLY A 22 -9.24 7.03 -1.85
N ILE A 23 -8.69 5.91 -1.42
CA ILE A 23 -9.25 5.05 -0.37
C ILE A 23 -8.67 5.38 1.00
N LEU A 24 -7.33 5.40 1.14
CA LEU A 24 -6.66 5.66 2.42
C LEU A 24 -6.67 7.15 2.81
N LYS A 25 -7.04 8.05 1.89
CA LYS A 25 -7.05 9.51 2.10
C LYS A 25 -5.69 10.08 2.56
N LEU A 26 -4.61 9.45 2.10
CA LEU A 26 -3.26 9.96 2.32
C LEU A 26 -2.96 11.10 1.34
N THR A 27 -2.04 11.97 1.72
CA THR A 27 -1.54 13.04 0.85
C THR A 27 -0.29 12.57 0.13
N ARG A 28 -0.16 12.90 -1.15
CA ARG A 28 1.11 12.76 -1.85
C ARG A 28 2.09 13.80 -1.33
N ILE A 29 3.09 13.36 -0.57
CA ILE A 29 4.08 14.23 0.09
C ILE A 29 5.22 14.57 -0.87
N LYS A 30 5.68 13.57 -1.66
CA LYS A 30 6.85 13.71 -2.53
C LYS A 30 6.75 12.74 -3.71
N ALA A 31 7.26 13.16 -4.86
CA ALA A 31 7.51 12.31 -6.01
C ALA A 31 8.97 12.49 -6.44
N SER A 32 9.64 11.40 -6.78
CA SER A 32 11.03 11.35 -7.24
C SER A 32 11.23 10.17 -8.16
N MET A 33 12.45 9.99 -8.65
CA MET A 33 12.85 8.83 -9.46
C MET A 33 13.88 7.99 -8.68
N LEU A 34 13.63 6.69 -8.61
CA LEU A 34 14.67 5.73 -8.28
C LEU A 34 15.50 5.52 -9.55
N THR A 35 16.74 5.99 -9.56
CA THR A 35 17.63 5.77 -10.69
C THR A 35 18.15 4.33 -10.71
N ARG A 36 18.53 3.84 -11.89
CA ARG A 36 19.09 2.49 -12.06
C ARG A 36 20.32 2.26 -11.20
N ASP A 37 21.25 3.22 -11.12
CA ASP A 37 22.44 3.12 -10.29
C ASP A 37 22.11 2.97 -8.80
N LEU A 38 21.14 3.76 -8.32
CA LEU A 38 20.71 3.70 -6.92
C LEU A 38 19.98 2.39 -6.62
N ALA A 39 19.11 1.94 -7.52
CA ALA A 39 18.40 0.66 -7.38
C ALA A 39 19.36 -0.53 -7.32
N MET A 40 20.40 -0.50 -8.17
CA MET A 40 21.43 -1.53 -8.14
C MET A 40 22.22 -1.53 -6.83
N LYS A 41 22.61 -0.36 -6.34
CA LYS A 41 23.40 -0.23 -5.10
C LYS A 41 22.62 -0.62 -3.84
N ILE A 42 21.31 -0.35 -3.79
CA ILE A 42 20.49 -0.61 -2.60
C ILE A 42 19.87 -2.02 -2.64
N PHE A 43 19.32 -2.41 -3.79
CA PHE A 43 18.48 -3.60 -3.92
C PHE A 43 19.08 -4.69 -4.82
N GLY A 44 20.17 -4.42 -5.53
CA GLY A 44 20.71 -5.34 -6.53
C GLY A 44 19.83 -5.50 -7.76
N LEU A 45 19.01 -4.51 -8.08
CA LEU A 45 18.02 -4.54 -9.16
C LEU A 45 18.34 -3.53 -10.27
N GLU A 46 18.23 -3.98 -11.52
CA GLU A 46 18.32 -3.12 -12.70
C GLU A 46 16.95 -2.50 -13.05
N VAL A 47 16.49 -1.58 -12.21
CA VAL A 47 15.21 -0.91 -12.40
C VAL A 47 15.36 0.60 -12.26
N GLU A 48 14.61 1.33 -13.06
CA GLU A 48 14.38 2.77 -12.90
C GLU A 48 12.88 2.99 -12.86
N CYS A 49 12.38 3.69 -11.85
CA CYS A 49 10.95 3.89 -11.70
C CYS A 49 10.60 5.12 -10.85
N PRO A 50 9.39 5.66 -11.02
CA PRO A 50 8.85 6.66 -10.11
C PRO A 50 8.79 6.11 -8.68
N LEU A 51 9.08 6.99 -7.73
CA LEU A 51 9.02 6.74 -6.30
C LEU A 51 8.14 7.80 -5.66
N ILE A 52 7.02 7.40 -5.09
CA ILE A 52 6.02 8.32 -4.56
C ILE A 52 5.83 8.05 -3.07
N LEU A 53 5.90 9.11 -2.27
CA LEU A 53 5.64 9.05 -0.84
C LEU A 53 4.23 9.58 -0.57
N TYR A 54 3.35 8.73 -0.04
CA TYR A 54 2.03 9.07 0.46
C TYR A 54 2.04 9.01 1.99
N GLY A 55 1.37 9.94 2.65
CA GLY A 55 1.33 9.91 4.10
C GLY A 55 0.41 10.94 4.72
N ASN A 56 0.38 10.89 6.05
CA ASN A 56 -0.26 11.85 6.93
C ASN A 56 0.64 12.10 8.15
N GLU A 57 0.10 12.73 9.21
CA GLU A 57 0.86 12.97 10.43
C GLU A 57 1.27 11.69 11.19
N GLY A 58 0.58 10.57 10.96
CA GLY A 58 0.79 9.32 11.70
C GLY A 58 1.80 8.37 11.06
N PHE A 59 1.81 8.28 9.71
CA PHE A 59 2.66 7.35 8.98
C PHE A 59 2.82 7.74 7.50
N ALA A 60 3.78 7.10 6.83
CA ALA A 60 3.97 7.24 5.40
C ALA A 60 4.19 5.90 4.72
N ILE A 61 3.80 5.82 3.45
CA ILE A 61 4.02 4.68 2.55
C ILE A 61 4.79 5.20 1.34
N GLU A 62 5.94 4.61 1.08
CA GLU A 62 6.76 4.86 -0.10
C GLU A 62 6.40 3.83 -1.17
N VAL A 63 6.01 4.27 -2.36
CA VAL A 63 5.52 3.40 -3.42
C VAL A 63 6.44 3.44 -4.62
N PHE A 64 7.04 2.30 -4.95
CA PHE A 64 7.80 2.07 -6.17
C PHE A 64 6.82 1.71 -7.29
N VAL A 65 6.74 2.55 -8.32
CA VAL A 65 5.79 2.35 -9.42
C VAL A 65 6.48 1.62 -10.56
N THR A 66 6.28 0.31 -10.64
CA THR A 66 6.93 -0.52 -11.65
C THR A 66 6.22 -1.87 -11.83
N GLU A 67 6.19 -2.38 -13.06
CA GLU A 67 5.75 -3.74 -13.36
C GLU A 67 6.87 -4.79 -13.25
N ARG A 68 8.11 -4.34 -13.04
CA ARG A 68 9.29 -5.23 -13.02
C ARG A 68 9.53 -5.90 -11.67
N ILE A 69 8.90 -5.42 -10.61
CA ILE A 69 8.99 -5.98 -9.25
C ILE A 69 7.59 -6.49 -8.89
N PRO A 70 7.43 -7.77 -8.54
CA PRO A 70 6.14 -8.28 -8.08
C PRO A 70 5.71 -7.59 -6.79
N PRO A 71 4.50 -7.02 -6.71
CA PRO A 71 3.94 -6.57 -5.45
C PRO A 71 3.78 -7.75 -4.49
N ASN A 72 3.96 -7.49 -3.20
CA ASN A 72 3.69 -8.44 -2.11
C ASN A 72 4.24 -9.86 -2.38
N SER A 73 5.55 -9.99 -2.52
CA SER A 73 6.23 -11.27 -2.78
C SER A 73 6.14 -12.29 -1.63
N SER A 74 5.74 -11.85 -0.43
CA SER A 74 5.52 -12.72 0.73
C SER A 74 4.02 -12.82 1.06
N PRO A 75 3.44 -14.04 1.14
CA PRO A 75 2.00 -14.22 1.37
C PRO A 75 1.52 -13.78 2.75
N VAL A 76 2.43 -13.60 3.70
CA VAL A 76 2.10 -13.14 5.06
C VAL A 76 2.45 -11.67 5.31
N ALA A 77 3.19 -11.03 4.41
CA ALA A 77 3.55 -9.62 4.57
C ALA A 77 2.31 -8.75 4.42
N HIS A 78 2.01 -7.97 5.43
CA HIS A 78 0.87 -7.04 5.42
C HIS A 78 1.13 -5.83 6.31
N ILE A 79 0.34 -4.79 6.10
CA ILE A 79 0.29 -3.61 6.95
C ILE A 79 -1.04 -3.64 7.70
N CYS A 80 -0.99 -3.44 9.02
CA CYS A 80 -2.20 -3.31 9.82
C CYS A 80 -2.54 -1.83 10.01
N LEU A 81 -3.73 -1.43 9.56
CA LEU A 81 -4.26 -0.07 9.68
C LEU A 81 -5.45 -0.05 10.63
N GLN A 82 -5.43 0.90 11.55
CA GLN A 82 -6.60 1.25 12.34
C GLN A 82 -7.31 2.42 11.68
N VAL A 83 -8.61 2.25 11.38
CA VAL A 83 -9.45 3.27 10.74
C VAL A 83 -10.54 3.74 11.71
N GLU A 84 -11.01 4.97 11.53
CA GLU A 84 -12.04 5.55 12.42
C GLU A 84 -13.39 4.85 12.28
N ASP A 85 -13.83 4.63 11.04
CA ASP A 85 -15.10 3.95 10.72
C ASP A 85 -14.81 2.75 9.82
N ARG A 86 -14.68 1.59 10.46
CA ARG A 86 -14.33 0.33 9.80
C ARG A 86 -15.38 -0.13 8.80
N GLU A 87 -16.65 0.04 9.10
CA GLU A 87 -17.74 -0.39 8.22
C GLU A 87 -17.82 0.51 6.97
N ALA A 88 -17.72 1.83 7.14
CA ALA A 88 -17.65 2.75 6.02
C ALA A 88 -16.42 2.50 5.14
N PHE A 89 -15.27 2.22 5.75
CA PHE A 89 -14.05 1.89 5.03
C PHE A 89 -14.19 0.60 4.19
N ILE A 90 -14.74 -0.45 4.79
CA ILE A 90 -15.02 -1.72 4.09
C ILE A 90 -15.99 -1.51 2.93
N ALA A 91 -17.04 -0.71 3.13
CA ALA A 91 -17.99 -0.37 2.09
C ALA A 91 -17.32 0.39 0.92
N ALA A 92 -16.43 1.33 1.22
CA ALA A 92 -15.65 2.06 0.21
C ALA A 92 -14.74 1.12 -0.59
N CYS A 93 -14.04 0.20 0.08
CA CYS A 93 -13.21 -0.80 -0.59
C CYS A 93 -14.03 -1.68 -1.55
N ARG A 94 -15.18 -2.19 -1.09
CA ARG A 94 -16.09 -2.99 -1.93
C ARG A 94 -16.61 -2.20 -3.13
N SER A 95 -17.03 -0.95 -2.91
CA SER A 95 -17.49 -0.08 -3.99
C SER A 95 -16.42 0.22 -5.03
N ALA A 96 -15.16 0.25 -4.61
CA ALA A 96 -14.01 0.40 -5.51
C ALA A 96 -13.60 -0.91 -6.21
N GLY A 97 -14.26 -2.05 -5.90
CA GLY A 97 -13.95 -3.35 -6.47
C GLY A 97 -12.71 -4.03 -5.88
N LEU A 98 -12.27 -3.59 -4.70
CA LEU A 98 -11.13 -4.20 -4.01
C LEU A 98 -11.53 -5.54 -3.36
N PRO A 99 -10.64 -6.54 -3.35
CA PRO A 99 -10.86 -7.77 -2.60
C PRO A 99 -10.97 -7.48 -1.10
N VAL A 100 -12.06 -7.92 -0.48
CA VAL A 100 -12.31 -7.79 0.96
C VAL A 100 -12.59 -9.17 1.53
N ASN A 101 -11.76 -9.61 2.47
CA ASN A 101 -11.88 -10.89 3.15
C ASN A 101 -12.23 -10.66 4.62
N LEU A 102 -13.47 -11.05 5.01
CA LEU A 102 -13.93 -11.02 6.39
C LEU A 102 -13.91 -12.44 6.95
N ILE A 103 -13.10 -12.66 7.97
CA ILE A 103 -12.89 -14.00 8.57
C ILE A 103 -13.48 -14.01 9.98
N PRO A 104 -14.53 -14.80 10.25
CA PRO A 104 -15.08 -14.94 11.61
C PRO A 104 -14.03 -15.47 12.58
N ARG A 105 -13.90 -14.82 13.75
CA ARG A 105 -13.04 -15.25 14.84
C ARG A 105 -13.71 -14.94 16.18
N GLY A 106 -14.47 -15.90 16.72
CA GLY A 106 -15.32 -15.67 17.87
C GLY A 106 -16.39 -14.62 17.58
N GLU A 107 -16.49 -13.58 18.41
CA GLU A 107 -17.42 -12.46 18.21
C GLU A 107 -16.87 -11.41 17.22
N TRP A 108 -15.63 -11.57 16.76
CA TRP A 108 -14.95 -10.64 15.87
C TRP A 108 -14.93 -11.17 14.44
N LYS A 109 -14.71 -10.24 13.52
CA LYS A 109 -14.31 -10.56 12.15
C LYS A 109 -12.97 -9.89 11.86
N LEU A 110 -11.97 -10.69 11.56
CA LEU A 110 -10.75 -10.17 10.94
C LEU A 110 -11.11 -9.60 9.57
N CYS A 111 -10.53 -8.50 9.20
CA CYS A 111 -10.71 -7.91 7.88
C CYS A 111 -9.37 -7.75 7.19
N PHE A 112 -9.23 -8.39 6.06
CA PHE A 112 -8.12 -8.18 5.15
C PHE A 112 -8.62 -7.65 3.82
N ILE A 113 -7.95 -6.65 3.30
CA ILE A 113 -8.17 -6.11 1.96
C ILE A 113 -6.90 -6.20 1.14
N GLN A 114 -7.05 -6.14 -0.17
CA GLN A 114 -5.91 -5.92 -1.08
C GLN A 114 -6.10 -4.60 -1.80
N ASP A 115 -4.99 -3.90 -2.06
CA ASP A 115 -5.02 -2.77 -2.99
C ASP A 115 -5.16 -3.26 -4.44
N PHE A 116 -5.13 -2.36 -5.41
CA PHE A 116 -5.28 -2.71 -6.84
C PHE A 116 -4.11 -3.53 -7.39
N ASP A 117 -3.03 -3.66 -6.63
CA ASP A 117 -1.83 -4.41 -7.02
C ASP A 117 -1.61 -5.68 -6.19
N GLY A 118 -2.47 -5.94 -5.21
CA GLY A 118 -2.43 -7.14 -4.37
C GLY A 118 -1.62 -7.00 -3.09
N ASN A 119 -1.19 -5.78 -2.72
CA ASN A 119 -0.61 -5.56 -1.40
C ASN A 119 -1.68 -5.77 -0.32
N LEU A 120 -1.32 -6.48 0.74
CA LEU A 120 -2.25 -6.92 1.78
C LEU A 120 -2.29 -5.96 2.96
N PHE A 121 -3.50 -5.65 3.41
CA PHE A 121 -3.77 -4.80 4.58
C PHE A 121 -4.74 -5.47 5.54
N GLU A 122 -4.40 -5.53 6.83
CA GLU A 122 -5.34 -5.84 7.91
C GLU A 122 -6.01 -4.55 8.35
N ILE A 123 -7.34 -4.56 8.53
CA ILE A 123 -8.13 -3.38 8.92
C ILE A 123 -8.76 -3.58 10.29
N LYS A 124 -8.45 -2.66 11.20
CA LYS A 124 -8.98 -2.60 12.57
C LYS A 124 -9.78 -1.34 12.82
#